data_8e6d9d29fad1645d63e1beb9bd77bb8b
#
_entry.id   8e6d9d29fad1645d63e1beb9bd77bb8b
#
_cell.length_a   1.000
_cell.length_b   1.000
_cell.length_c   1.000
_cell.angle_alpha   90.00
_cell.angle_beta   90.00
_cell.angle_gamma   90.00
#
_symmetry.space_group_name_H-M   'P 1'
#
loop_
_entity.id
_entity.type
_entity.pdbx_description
1 polymer ?
#
loop_
_entity_poly.entity_id
_entity_poly.type
_entity_poly.pdbx_seq_one_letter_code
_entity_poly.pdbx_strand_id
1 'polypeptide(L)'
;MTGIDITGQRFGKLTAIKLIPKEERTWSNKERAWLCKCDCGNEVVVRQRNLRGARMTQSCGCVRKIEAFIATNGVKGIEREYLESFDDFDKFLFIHKAIRSHIGIELLSKEQYKDYINYFYFDNQFNMIYSFWKKQERNNTFYDWAKPSLDHIIPWSRGGRNEKENLHFLTVFENLAKRDMTLEEWTAFKIKTNTTSDYFVEKIKEVMSNED
;
A
#
# COMPACT_ATOMS: atom_id res chain seq x y z
N MET A 1 -32.42 26.65 1.60
CA MET A 1 -31.56 26.70 0.39
C MET A 1 -31.10 25.30 0.07
N THR A 2 -31.61 24.74 -1.01
CA THR A 2 -31.13 23.45 -1.54
C THR A 2 -29.69 23.65 -2.03
N GLY A 3 -28.74 23.04 -1.36
CA GLY A 3 -27.33 23.17 -1.76
C GLY A 3 -27.08 22.53 -3.12
N ILE A 4 -26.18 23.13 -3.89
CA ILE A 4 -25.82 22.68 -5.26
C ILE A 4 -25.31 21.25 -5.20
N ASP A 5 -25.86 20.37 -6.04
CA ASP A 5 -25.32 19.05 -6.31
C ASP A 5 -24.09 19.18 -7.22
N ILE A 6 -23.00 18.55 -6.84
CA ILE A 6 -21.74 18.53 -7.58
C ILE A 6 -21.30 17.11 -7.97
N THR A 7 -22.23 16.15 -7.90
CA THR A 7 -21.96 14.77 -8.33
C THR A 7 -21.45 14.77 -9.77
N GLY A 8 -20.36 14.05 -10.02
CA GLY A 8 -19.69 13.98 -11.33
C GLY A 8 -18.80 15.18 -11.66
N GLN A 9 -18.82 16.27 -10.88
CA GLN A 9 -17.95 17.43 -11.15
C GLN A 9 -16.49 17.10 -10.78
N ARG A 10 -15.59 17.61 -11.59
CA ARG A 10 -14.14 17.42 -11.44
C ARG A 10 -13.47 18.63 -10.78
N PHE A 11 -12.57 18.37 -9.86
CA PHE A 11 -11.78 19.34 -9.10
C PHE A 11 -10.30 18.91 -9.08
N GLY A 12 -9.53 19.31 -10.08
CA GLY A 12 -8.16 18.81 -10.29
C GLY A 12 -8.17 17.29 -10.57
N LYS A 13 -7.50 16.50 -9.75
CA LYS A 13 -7.48 15.02 -9.81
C LYS A 13 -8.66 14.36 -9.07
N LEU A 14 -9.60 15.13 -8.50
CA LEU A 14 -10.75 14.62 -7.76
C LEU A 14 -12.02 14.70 -8.59
N THR A 15 -12.83 13.65 -8.56
CA THR A 15 -14.21 13.64 -9.08
C THR A 15 -15.17 13.42 -7.91
N ALA A 16 -16.15 14.29 -7.71
CA ALA A 16 -17.16 14.15 -6.66
C ALA A 16 -18.10 12.98 -6.99
N ILE A 17 -18.26 12.00 -6.07
CA ILE A 17 -19.09 10.82 -6.26
C ILE A 17 -20.44 10.96 -5.60
N LYS A 18 -20.46 11.25 -4.30
CA LYS A 18 -21.69 11.38 -3.52
C LYS A 18 -21.57 12.35 -2.37
N LEU A 19 -22.68 12.96 -2.01
CA LEU A 19 -22.79 13.77 -0.80
C LEU A 19 -22.74 12.87 0.44
N ILE A 20 -21.90 13.21 1.40
CA ILE A 20 -21.85 12.51 2.71
C ILE A 20 -23.08 12.91 3.53
N PRO A 21 -23.85 11.96 4.08
CA PRO A 21 -24.95 12.22 4.99
C PRO A 21 -24.52 13.11 6.18
N LYS A 22 -25.42 13.96 6.68
CA LYS A 22 -25.09 14.91 7.74
C LYS A 22 -24.62 14.21 9.02
N GLU A 23 -25.17 13.06 9.30
CA GLU A 23 -24.92 12.21 10.47
C GLU A 23 -23.49 11.64 10.46
N GLU A 24 -22.98 11.29 9.29
CA GLU A 24 -21.65 10.70 9.09
C GLU A 24 -20.50 11.73 9.10
N ARG A 25 -20.84 13.03 9.15
CA ARG A 25 -19.81 14.09 9.15
C ARG A 25 -19.21 14.25 10.54
N THR A 26 -17.91 14.17 10.63
CA THR A 26 -17.17 14.16 11.92
C THR A 26 -16.86 15.53 12.51
N TRP A 27 -16.94 16.60 11.71
CA TRP A 27 -16.64 17.97 12.19
C TRP A 27 -17.86 18.67 12.81
N SER A 28 -17.60 19.58 13.73
CA SER A 28 -18.62 20.19 14.61
C SER A 28 -19.74 20.93 13.89
N ASN A 29 -19.44 21.66 12.80
CA ASN A 29 -20.43 22.47 12.08
C ASN A 29 -21.25 21.68 11.04
N LYS A 30 -21.02 20.38 10.91
CA LYS A 30 -21.72 19.49 9.96
C LYS A 30 -21.83 20.06 8.53
N GLU A 31 -20.82 20.85 8.10
CA GLU A 31 -20.74 21.42 6.75
C GLU A 31 -20.84 20.33 5.68
N ARG A 32 -21.39 20.65 4.52
CA ARG A 32 -21.49 19.70 3.40
C ARG A 32 -20.12 19.19 2.98
N ALA A 33 -20.03 17.88 2.77
CA ALA A 33 -18.85 17.21 2.28
C ALA A 33 -19.20 16.14 1.27
N TRP A 34 -18.25 15.82 0.44
CA TRP A 34 -18.41 14.91 -0.68
C TRP A 34 -17.37 13.82 -0.59
N LEU A 35 -17.78 12.56 -0.84
CA LEU A 35 -16.87 11.52 -1.20
C LEU A 35 -16.35 11.81 -2.60
N CYS A 36 -15.06 11.91 -2.75
CA CYS A 36 -14.41 12.18 -4.02
C CYS A 36 -13.45 11.04 -4.36
N LYS A 37 -13.45 10.59 -5.60
CA LYS A 37 -12.48 9.66 -6.15
C LYS A 37 -11.35 10.44 -6.82
N CYS A 38 -10.12 10.10 -6.49
CA CYS A 38 -8.93 10.66 -7.11
C CYS A 38 -8.51 9.83 -8.33
N ASP A 39 -7.84 10.45 -9.31
CA ASP A 39 -7.30 9.75 -10.49
C ASP A 39 -6.32 8.62 -10.10
N CYS A 40 -5.68 8.70 -8.92
CA CYS A 40 -4.84 7.64 -8.37
C CYS A 40 -5.63 6.46 -7.73
N GLY A 41 -6.96 6.39 -7.90
CA GLY A 41 -7.81 5.33 -7.38
C GLY A 41 -8.32 5.57 -5.95
N ASN A 42 -7.63 6.36 -5.12
CA ASN A 42 -8.00 6.60 -3.72
C ASN A 42 -9.27 7.44 -3.58
N GLU A 43 -10.07 7.13 -2.57
CA GLU A 43 -11.22 7.91 -2.19
C GLU A 43 -10.91 8.81 -0.97
N VAL A 44 -11.46 10.02 -0.97
CA VAL A 44 -11.29 11.00 0.11
C VAL A 44 -12.57 11.81 0.33
N VAL A 45 -12.90 12.07 1.60
CA VAL A 45 -14.00 12.96 1.95
C VAL A 45 -13.49 14.41 2.00
N VAL A 46 -14.07 15.27 1.17
CA VAL A 46 -13.67 16.69 1.07
C VAL A 46 -14.85 17.61 1.37
N ARG A 47 -14.65 18.61 2.23
CA ARG A 47 -15.66 19.64 2.49
C ARG A 47 -15.92 20.45 1.23
N GLN A 48 -17.19 20.77 0.96
CA GLN A 48 -17.59 21.47 -0.26
C GLN A 48 -16.84 22.80 -0.47
N ARG A 49 -16.59 23.56 0.60
CA ARG A 49 -15.80 24.80 0.52
C ARG A 49 -14.37 24.59 0.04
N ASN A 50 -13.77 23.43 0.39
CA ASN A 50 -12.41 23.10 0.01
C ASN A 50 -12.31 22.63 -1.45
N LEU A 51 -13.42 22.29 -2.10
CA LEU A 51 -13.46 21.96 -3.53
C LEU A 51 -13.57 23.23 -4.40
N ARG A 52 -14.06 24.36 -3.86
CA ARG A 52 -14.43 25.56 -4.64
C ARG A 52 -13.71 26.84 -4.22
N GLY A 53 -12.89 26.82 -3.19
CA GLY A 53 -12.22 28.01 -2.65
C GLY A 53 -10.89 28.34 -3.34
N ALA A 54 -10.28 29.46 -2.96
CA ALA A 54 -8.97 29.89 -3.49
C ALA A 54 -7.82 28.91 -3.22
N ARG A 55 -7.97 28.02 -2.21
CA ARG A 55 -7.04 26.94 -1.89
C ARG A 55 -7.74 25.59 -2.07
N MET A 56 -8.13 25.30 -3.32
CA MET A 56 -8.87 24.09 -3.65
C MET A 56 -8.06 22.82 -3.36
N THR A 57 -8.74 21.83 -2.76
CA THR A 57 -8.22 20.47 -2.67
C THR A 57 -8.31 19.83 -4.06
N GLN A 58 -7.18 19.56 -4.68
CA GLN A 58 -7.07 19.06 -6.06
C GLN A 58 -6.72 17.58 -6.18
N SER A 59 -6.39 16.91 -5.05
CA SER A 59 -6.05 15.48 -5.01
C SER A 59 -6.35 14.91 -3.62
N CYS A 60 -6.29 13.59 -3.46
CA CYS A 60 -6.37 12.92 -2.15
C CYS A 60 -5.13 13.14 -1.26
N GLY A 61 -4.14 13.89 -1.76
CA GLY A 61 -2.83 14.09 -1.13
C GLY A 61 -1.70 13.36 -1.86
N CYS A 62 -2.00 12.52 -2.86
CA CYS A 62 -0.99 11.78 -3.63
C CYS A 62 0.04 12.69 -4.29
N VAL A 63 -0.39 13.82 -4.88
CA VAL A 63 0.53 14.80 -5.49
C VAL A 63 1.56 15.29 -4.48
N ARG A 64 1.12 15.68 -3.28
CA ARG A 64 2.04 16.13 -2.22
C ARG A 64 2.98 15.03 -1.75
N LYS A 65 2.52 13.77 -1.71
CA LYS A 65 3.37 12.62 -1.36
C LYS A 65 4.44 12.39 -2.43
N ILE A 66 4.10 12.49 -3.72
CA ILE A 66 5.05 12.38 -4.83
C ILE A 66 6.08 13.51 -4.77
N GLU A 67 5.65 14.77 -4.56
CA GLU A 67 6.56 15.91 -4.40
C GLU A 67 7.54 15.70 -3.24
N ALA A 68 7.01 15.27 -2.08
CA ALA A 68 7.83 14.99 -0.92
C ALA A 68 8.82 13.84 -1.18
N PHE A 69 8.39 12.80 -1.90
CA PHE A 69 9.26 11.70 -2.29
C PHE A 69 10.40 12.15 -3.19
N ILE A 70 10.09 12.93 -4.24
CA ILE A 70 11.10 13.48 -5.16
C ILE A 70 12.11 14.34 -4.40
N ALA A 71 11.64 15.18 -3.46
CA ALA A 71 12.49 16.08 -2.70
C ALA A 71 13.40 15.37 -1.68
N THR A 72 12.97 14.26 -1.08
CA THR A 72 13.64 13.66 0.08
C THR A 72 14.29 12.31 -0.18
N ASN A 73 13.72 11.51 -1.08
CA ASN A 73 14.13 10.12 -1.28
C ASN A 73 14.74 9.87 -2.66
N GLY A 74 15.04 10.94 -3.39
CA GLY A 74 15.39 10.92 -4.78
C GLY A 74 16.29 9.77 -5.22
N VAL A 75 15.68 8.71 -5.71
CA VAL A 75 16.35 7.85 -6.69
C VAL A 75 16.63 8.75 -7.88
N LYS A 76 17.89 9.15 -8.05
CA LYS A 76 18.27 10.11 -9.07
C LYS A 76 17.73 9.71 -10.44
N GLY A 77 16.94 10.59 -11.04
CA GLY A 77 16.44 10.42 -12.39
C GLY A 77 15.15 9.60 -12.55
N ILE A 78 14.42 9.29 -11.45
CA ILE A 78 13.09 8.71 -11.58
C ILE A 78 12.10 9.78 -12.06
N GLU A 79 11.41 9.48 -13.14
CA GLU A 79 10.45 10.38 -13.77
C GLU A 79 9.17 10.49 -12.94
N ARG A 80 8.60 11.71 -12.93
CA ARG A 80 7.32 11.98 -12.27
C ARG A 80 6.20 11.09 -12.82
N GLU A 81 6.15 10.90 -14.13
CA GLU A 81 5.16 10.09 -14.83
C GLU A 81 5.17 8.64 -14.34
N TYR A 82 6.36 8.09 -14.07
CA TYR A 82 6.48 6.76 -13.48
C TYR A 82 5.89 6.70 -12.07
N LEU A 83 6.13 7.71 -11.23
CA LEU A 83 5.55 7.79 -9.88
C LEU A 83 4.03 8.00 -9.91
N GLU A 84 3.53 8.74 -10.89
CA GLU A 84 2.09 8.99 -11.09
C GLU A 84 1.35 7.79 -11.69
N SER A 85 2.06 6.79 -12.24
CA SER A 85 1.44 5.58 -12.80
C SER A 85 0.92 4.60 -11.74
N PHE A 86 1.33 4.77 -10.47
CA PHE A 86 0.88 3.91 -9.38
C PHE A 86 -0.48 4.37 -8.84
N ASP A 87 -1.47 3.48 -8.84
CA ASP A 87 -2.81 3.71 -8.29
C ASP A 87 -2.80 3.80 -6.75
N ASP A 88 -1.90 3.06 -6.06
CA ASP A 88 -1.67 3.16 -4.62
C ASP A 88 -0.23 3.61 -4.32
N PHE A 89 -0.04 4.93 -4.15
CA PHE A 89 1.28 5.49 -3.86
C PHE A 89 1.78 5.11 -2.44
N ASP A 90 0.91 4.77 -1.49
CA ASP A 90 1.32 4.29 -0.18
C ASP A 90 1.89 2.87 -0.27
N LYS A 91 1.30 2.03 -1.11
CA LYS A 91 1.84 0.70 -1.46
C LYS A 91 3.23 0.83 -2.12
N PHE A 92 3.37 1.73 -3.09
CA PHE A 92 4.67 2.05 -3.70
C PHE A 92 5.70 2.46 -2.63
N LEU A 93 5.35 3.41 -1.74
CA LEU A 93 6.24 3.85 -0.66
C LEU A 93 6.63 2.73 0.29
N PHE A 94 5.72 1.80 0.55
CA PHE A 94 5.99 0.63 1.37
C PHE A 94 7.06 -0.26 0.73
N ILE A 95 6.89 -0.60 -0.54
CA ILE A 95 7.86 -1.42 -1.30
C ILE A 95 9.20 -0.70 -1.40
N HIS A 96 9.19 0.60 -1.73
CA HIS A 96 10.42 1.43 -1.77
C HIS A 96 11.20 1.33 -0.45
N LYS A 97 10.52 1.49 0.69
CA LYS A 97 11.18 1.38 2.01
C LYS A 97 11.73 -0.02 2.27
N ALA A 98 11.00 -1.06 1.90
CA ALA A 98 11.44 -2.44 2.06
C ALA A 98 12.70 -2.72 1.23
N ILE A 99 12.72 -2.35 -0.05
CA ILE A 99 13.89 -2.48 -0.94
C ILE A 99 15.07 -1.67 -0.40
N ARG A 100 14.83 -0.43 0.01
CA ARG A 100 15.88 0.46 0.55
C ARG A 100 16.54 -0.15 1.79
N SER A 101 15.75 -0.67 2.73
CA SER A 101 16.28 -1.22 3.98
C SER A 101 16.95 -2.58 3.81
N HIS A 102 16.56 -3.35 2.79
CA HIS A 102 17.00 -4.73 2.60
C HIS A 102 18.17 -4.85 1.63
N ILE A 103 18.14 -4.08 0.55
CA ILE A 103 19.12 -4.16 -0.55
C ILE A 103 20.05 -2.94 -0.58
N GLY A 104 19.53 -1.74 -0.25
CA GLY A 104 20.16 -0.46 -0.54
C GLY A 104 19.88 0.01 -1.96
N ILE A 105 18.97 0.97 -2.12
CA ILE A 105 18.55 1.48 -3.45
C ILE A 105 19.66 2.20 -4.19
N GLU A 106 20.68 2.70 -3.49
CA GLU A 106 21.86 3.34 -4.04
C GLU A 106 22.77 2.39 -4.82
N LEU A 107 22.59 1.08 -4.63
CA LEU A 107 23.32 0.03 -5.35
C LEU A 107 22.64 -0.39 -6.66
N LEU A 108 21.41 0.08 -6.90
CA LEU A 108 20.62 -0.26 -8.08
C LEU A 108 20.71 0.82 -9.15
N SER A 109 20.82 0.41 -10.43
CA SER A 109 20.53 1.31 -11.53
C SER A 109 19.06 1.75 -11.48
N LYS A 110 18.72 2.82 -12.21
CA LYS A 110 17.35 3.30 -12.33
C LYS A 110 16.40 2.22 -12.89
N GLU A 111 16.87 1.48 -13.89
CA GLU A 111 16.13 0.40 -14.55
C GLU A 111 15.92 -0.77 -13.59
N GLN A 112 16.97 -1.18 -12.89
CA GLN A 112 16.86 -2.21 -11.86
C GLN A 112 15.90 -1.80 -10.74
N TYR A 113 15.99 -0.54 -10.27
CA TYR A 113 15.05 -0.05 -9.26
C TYR A 113 13.59 -0.14 -9.72
N LYS A 114 13.28 0.31 -10.95
CA LYS A 114 11.93 0.21 -11.51
C LYS A 114 11.47 -1.25 -11.65
N ASP A 115 12.38 -2.13 -12.07
CA ASP A 115 12.10 -3.55 -12.21
C ASP A 115 11.73 -4.20 -10.86
N TYR A 116 12.49 -3.90 -9.78
CA TYR A 116 12.17 -4.37 -8.42
C TYR A 116 10.83 -3.83 -7.91
N ILE A 117 10.58 -2.53 -8.10
CA ILE A 117 9.30 -1.92 -7.69
C ILE A 117 8.14 -2.59 -8.41
N ASN A 118 8.22 -2.72 -9.74
CA ASN A 118 7.15 -3.32 -10.54
C ASN A 118 6.93 -4.79 -10.18
N TYR A 119 8.02 -5.55 -10.00
CA TYR A 119 7.96 -6.96 -9.61
C TYR A 119 7.11 -7.16 -8.36
N PHE A 120 7.41 -6.41 -7.29
CA PHE A 120 6.67 -6.54 -6.03
C PHE A 120 5.30 -5.83 -6.06
N TYR A 121 5.16 -4.74 -6.81
CA TYR A 121 3.90 -3.99 -6.85
C TYR A 121 2.76 -4.83 -7.42
N PHE A 122 3.06 -5.70 -8.39
CA PHE A 122 2.10 -6.60 -9.03
C PHE A 122 2.12 -8.02 -8.46
N ASP A 123 2.97 -8.30 -7.46
CA ASP A 123 3.01 -9.61 -6.81
C ASP A 123 1.73 -9.90 -6.03
N ASN A 124 1.11 -11.06 -6.31
CA ASN A 124 -0.18 -11.43 -5.71
C ASN A 124 -0.07 -11.69 -4.20
N GLN A 125 1.00 -12.34 -3.75
CA GLN A 125 1.19 -12.66 -2.33
C GLN A 125 1.41 -11.38 -1.53
N PHE A 126 2.26 -10.48 -2.01
CA PHE A 126 2.44 -9.19 -1.39
C PHE A 126 1.11 -8.41 -1.32
N ASN A 127 0.36 -8.34 -2.42
CA ASN A 127 -0.90 -7.60 -2.48
C ASN A 127 -1.93 -8.14 -1.47
N MET A 128 -2.00 -9.46 -1.30
CA MET A 128 -2.88 -10.10 -0.33
C MET A 128 -2.48 -9.72 1.11
N ILE A 129 -1.20 -9.88 1.47
CA ILE A 129 -0.70 -9.56 2.82
C ILE A 129 -0.86 -8.07 3.11
N TYR A 130 -0.51 -7.20 2.14
CA TYR A 130 -0.60 -5.75 2.28
C TYR A 130 -2.05 -5.28 2.47
N SER A 131 -2.98 -5.80 1.69
CA SER A 131 -4.41 -5.44 1.77
C SER A 131 -5.02 -5.87 3.11
N PHE A 132 -4.71 -7.09 3.57
CA PHE A 132 -5.13 -7.57 4.88
C PHE A 132 -4.60 -6.67 6.01
N TRP A 133 -3.29 -6.40 6.02
CA TRP A 133 -2.67 -5.54 7.02
C TRP A 133 -3.28 -4.13 7.03
N LYS A 134 -3.49 -3.52 5.86
CA LYS A 134 -4.11 -2.18 5.75
C LYS A 134 -5.57 -2.15 6.21
N LYS A 135 -6.31 -3.24 6.05
CA LYS A 135 -7.67 -3.36 6.56
C LYS A 135 -7.67 -3.36 8.10
N GLN A 136 -6.78 -4.10 8.73
CA GLN A 136 -6.64 -4.13 10.20
C GLN A 136 -6.24 -2.75 10.76
N GLU A 137 -5.34 -2.02 10.09
CA GLU A 137 -4.94 -0.66 10.47
C GLU A 137 -6.15 0.29 10.47
N ARG A 138 -7.03 0.19 9.47
CA ARG A 138 -8.26 1.02 9.37
C ARG A 138 -9.26 0.75 10.50
N ASN A 139 -9.32 -0.47 10.98
CA ASN A 139 -10.24 -0.91 12.03
C ASN A 139 -9.67 -0.71 13.44
N ASN A 140 -8.56 0.03 13.61
CA ASN A 140 -7.81 0.16 14.87
C ASN A 140 -7.37 -1.18 15.48
N THR A 141 -7.42 -2.27 14.74
CA THR A 141 -6.86 -3.57 15.10
C THR A 141 -5.49 -3.66 14.45
N PHE A 142 -4.46 -3.30 15.20
CA PHE A 142 -3.09 -3.33 14.69
C PHE A 142 -2.44 -4.67 15.00
N TYR A 143 -2.23 -5.47 13.95
CA TYR A 143 -1.47 -6.71 14.05
C TYR A 143 -0.10 -6.53 13.37
N ASP A 144 0.93 -6.12 14.13
CA ASP A 144 2.30 -5.97 13.63
C ASP A 144 2.82 -7.26 12.98
N TRP A 145 2.41 -8.40 13.48
CA TRP A 145 2.78 -9.71 12.93
C TRP A 145 2.28 -9.94 11.50
N ALA A 146 1.17 -9.30 11.10
CA ALA A 146 0.59 -9.41 9.76
C ALA A 146 1.21 -8.45 8.73
N LYS A 147 2.06 -7.51 9.18
CA LYS A 147 2.72 -6.55 8.30
C LYS A 147 3.59 -7.26 7.28
N PRO A 148 3.58 -6.85 5.99
CA PRO A 148 4.48 -7.41 5.00
C PRO A 148 5.95 -7.18 5.38
N SER A 149 6.77 -8.19 5.21
CA SER A 149 8.22 -8.19 5.45
C SER A 149 8.93 -8.83 4.28
N LEU A 150 9.89 -8.11 3.68
CA LEU A 150 10.71 -8.63 2.60
C LEU A 150 11.70 -9.63 3.19
N ASP A 151 11.84 -10.77 2.57
CA ASP A 151 12.70 -11.89 3.01
C ASP A 151 13.39 -12.58 1.82
N HIS A 152 14.45 -13.33 2.10
CA HIS A 152 15.15 -14.15 1.12
C HIS A 152 14.54 -15.55 1.01
N ILE A 153 14.33 -16.04 -0.21
CA ILE A 153 13.96 -17.42 -0.50
C ILE A 153 15.09 -18.36 -0.05
N ILE A 154 16.32 -18.07 -0.46
CA ILE A 154 17.56 -18.65 0.06
C ILE A 154 18.21 -17.62 0.96
N PRO A 155 18.34 -17.86 2.28
CA PRO A 155 18.90 -16.91 3.22
C PRO A 155 20.29 -16.40 2.84
N TRP A 156 20.60 -15.15 3.19
CA TRP A 156 21.93 -14.56 2.99
C TRP A 156 23.04 -15.40 3.62
N SER A 157 22.81 -15.93 4.83
CA SER A 157 23.74 -16.82 5.54
C SER A 157 24.07 -18.11 4.79
N ARG A 158 23.25 -18.48 3.80
CA ARG A 158 23.37 -19.68 2.97
C ARG A 158 23.72 -19.37 1.52
N GLY A 159 24.21 -18.16 1.24
CA GLY A 159 24.66 -17.75 -0.09
C GLY A 159 23.58 -17.14 -0.98
N GLY A 160 22.37 -16.87 -0.44
CA GLY A 160 21.34 -16.14 -1.14
C GLY A 160 21.76 -14.70 -1.46
N ARG A 161 21.33 -14.18 -2.58
CA ARG A 161 21.66 -12.82 -3.06
C ARG A 161 20.44 -11.92 -3.04
N ASN A 162 20.69 -10.62 -3.12
CA ASN A 162 19.65 -9.56 -3.20
C ASN A 162 19.05 -9.44 -4.62
N GLU A 163 18.90 -10.52 -5.35
CA GLU A 163 18.21 -10.56 -6.63
C GLU A 163 16.71 -10.69 -6.39
N LYS A 164 15.88 -10.01 -7.21
CA LYS A 164 14.42 -9.99 -6.99
C LYS A 164 13.80 -11.39 -7.00
N GLU A 165 14.37 -12.32 -7.78
CA GLU A 165 13.96 -13.72 -7.88
C GLU A 165 14.24 -14.52 -6.60
N ASN A 166 15.20 -14.06 -5.78
CA ASN A 166 15.50 -14.63 -4.47
C ASN A 166 14.80 -13.90 -3.32
N LEU A 167 13.91 -12.95 -3.63
CA LEU A 167 13.21 -12.16 -2.64
C LEU A 167 11.70 -12.36 -2.76
N HIS A 168 11.02 -12.40 -1.61
CA HIS A 168 9.58 -12.47 -1.54
C HIS A 168 9.04 -11.72 -0.32
N PHE A 169 7.76 -11.39 -0.31
CA PHE A 169 7.11 -10.88 0.89
C PHE A 169 6.45 -12.00 1.67
N LEU A 170 6.75 -12.06 2.95
CA LEU A 170 6.05 -12.84 3.97
C LEU A 170 5.40 -11.89 4.97
N THR A 171 4.58 -12.41 5.88
CA THR A 171 4.24 -11.65 7.09
C THR A 171 5.47 -11.55 8.00
N VAL A 172 5.53 -10.53 8.85
CA VAL A 172 6.59 -10.41 9.89
C VAL A 172 6.67 -11.70 10.72
N PHE A 173 5.51 -12.28 11.07
CA PHE A 173 5.46 -13.53 11.82
C PHE A 173 6.14 -14.68 11.08
N GLU A 174 5.80 -14.89 9.80
CA GLU A 174 6.41 -15.98 9.00
C GLU A 174 7.88 -15.76 8.77
N ASN A 175 8.32 -14.53 8.51
CA ASN A 175 9.72 -14.19 8.34
C ASN A 175 10.53 -14.52 9.63
N LEU A 176 10.02 -14.10 10.79
CA LEU A 176 10.64 -14.41 12.07
C LEU A 176 10.66 -15.91 12.40
N ALA A 177 9.64 -16.66 12.01
CA ALA A 177 9.56 -18.11 12.21
C ALA A 177 10.45 -18.89 11.25
N LYS A 178 10.53 -18.45 9.99
CA LYS A 178 11.37 -19.06 8.95
C LYS A 178 12.86 -18.96 9.26
N ARG A 179 13.31 -17.82 9.79
CA ARG A 179 14.73 -17.55 10.11
C ARG A 179 15.66 -17.83 8.92
N ASP A 180 16.63 -18.72 9.11
CA ASP A 180 17.65 -19.14 8.13
C ASP A 180 17.28 -20.38 7.33
N MET A 181 16.02 -20.82 7.40
CA MET A 181 15.49 -21.85 6.49
C MET A 181 15.30 -21.26 5.08
N THR A 182 15.55 -22.12 4.06
CA THR A 182 15.09 -21.81 2.71
C THR A 182 13.55 -21.82 2.67
N LEU A 183 12.96 -21.25 1.63
CA LEU A 183 11.50 -21.32 1.44
C LEU A 183 11.01 -22.77 1.35
N GLU A 184 11.78 -23.64 0.70
CA GLU A 184 11.48 -25.08 0.59
C GLU A 184 11.49 -25.77 1.96
N GLU A 185 12.54 -25.55 2.76
CA GLU A 185 12.65 -26.09 4.13
C GLU A 185 11.52 -25.56 5.03
N TRP A 186 11.20 -24.28 4.93
CA TRP A 186 10.10 -23.68 5.67
C TRP A 186 8.76 -24.28 5.27
N THR A 187 8.53 -24.51 3.98
CA THR A 187 7.31 -25.15 3.48
C THR A 187 7.22 -26.60 3.98
N ALA A 188 8.31 -27.35 3.90
CA ALA A 188 8.37 -28.72 4.43
C ALA A 188 8.13 -28.77 5.95
N PHE A 189 8.68 -27.81 6.71
CA PHE A 189 8.47 -27.68 8.14
C PHE A 189 6.97 -27.43 8.45
N LYS A 190 6.33 -26.50 7.73
CA LYS A 190 4.90 -26.19 7.90
C LYS A 190 4.02 -27.42 7.62
N ILE A 191 4.31 -28.18 6.57
CA ILE A 191 3.60 -29.42 6.25
C ILE A 191 3.78 -30.45 7.37
N LYS A 192 5.02 -30.66 7.81
CA LYS A 192 5.34 -31.63 8.86
C LYS A 192 4.71 -31.31 10.21
N THR A 193 4.54 -30.03 10.53
CA THR A 193 3.93 -29.56 11.78
C THR A 193 2.43 -29.30 11.65
N ASN A 194 1.84 -29.65 10.50
CA ASN A 194 0.45 -29.34 10.15
C ASN A 194 0.10 -27.84 10.27
N THR A 195 1.11 -27.00 10.12
CA THR A 195 0.98 -25.52 10.10
C THR A 195 1.10 -25.09 8.65
N THR A 196 0.18 -25.51 7.80
CA THR A 196 0.26 -25.26 6.36
C THR A 196 0.33 -23.76 6.06
N SER A 197 1.02 -23.40 4.99
CA SER A 197 1.09 -22.00 4.50
C SER A 197 -0.29 -21.44 4.24
N ASP A 198 -1.21 -22.30 3.88
CA ASP A 198 -2.61 -21.98 3.67
C ASP A 198 -3.32 -21.57 4.97
N TYR A 199 -2.82 -22.00 6.14
CA TYR A 199 -3.45 -21.62 7.41
C TYR A 199 -3.54 -20.09 7.57
N PHE A 200 -2.47 -19.36 7.33
CA PHE A 200 -2.51 -17.90 7.40
C PHE A 200 -3.30 -17.28 6.25
N VAL A 201 -3.15 -17.82 5.05
CA VAL A 201 -3.93 -17.40 3.88
C VAL A 201 -5.41 -17.70 4.07
N GLU A 202 -5.75 -18.88 4.60
CA GLU A 202 -7.13 -19.26 4.92
C GLU A 202 -7.69 -18.42 6.06
N LYS A 203 -6.91 -18.17 7.12
CA LYS A 203 -7.31 -17.25 8.20
C LYS A 203 -7.49 -15.82 7.72
N ILE A 204 -6.64 -15.34 6.83
CA ILE A 204 -6.80 -14.04 6.18
C ILE A 204 -8.11 -14.04 5.36
N LYS A 205 -8.37 -15.06 4.56
CA LYS A 205 -9.60 -15.19 3.77
C LYS A 205 -10.84 -15.29 4.66
N GLU A 206 -10.80 -16.10 5.72
CA GLU A 206 -11.87 -16.25 6.69
C GLU A 206 -12.22 -14.92 7.37
N VAL A 207 -11.22 -14.17 7.84
CA VAL A 207 -11.44 -12.84 8.44
C VAL A 207 -12.00 -11.86 7.42
N MET A 208 -11.54 -11.91 6.16
CA MET A 208 -12.03 -11.03 5.10
C MET A 208 -13.45 -11.36 4.64
N SER A 209 -13.88 -12.64 4.72
CA SER A 209 -15.21 -13.10 4.30
C SER A 209 -16.28 -12.94 5.39
N ASN A 210 -15.91 -12.82 6.66
CA ASN A 210 -16.85 -12.66 7.78
C ASN A 210 -17.22 -11.19 8.06
N GLU A 211 -16.83 -10.26 7.20
CA GLU A 211 -17.06 -8.83 7.38
C GLU A 211 -17.97 -8.20 6.28
N ASP A 212 -18.65 -9.04 5.48
CA ASP A 212 -19.77 -8.66 4.63
C ASP A 212 -21.10 -8.92 5.38
#